data_94267cf2e9f1807340ef6eeaf6629df6
#
_entry.id   94267cf2e9f1807340ef6eeaf6629df6
#
_cell.length_a   1.000
_cell.length_b   1.000
_cell.length_c   1.000
_cell.angle_alpha   90.00
_cell.angle_beta   90.00
_cell.angle_gamma   90.00
#
_symmetry.space_group_name_H-M   'P 1'
#
loop_
_entity.id
_entity.type
_entity.pdbx_description
1 polymer ?
#
loop_
_entity_poly.entity_id
_entity_poly.type
_entity_poly.pdbx_seq_one_letter_code
_entity_poly.pdbx_strand_id
1 'polypeptide(L)'
;MHRLRAAPMLQAPPPTPTTGLILTGGGARAAYQVGVLAALAQLRRDAGATGANPFPIIAGTSAGAINAATLACQADDFDAAVDGLVYIWQNIHVDQVYAADSFGAIRSGARWMTMMSLGWALARWKRSRPKSLLDNQPLGRLLRRWVRLERLEDMLADGHMQALAISGSSYTSGQHVTFYQTQRAIEPWLRSQRLAVKAKLTIEHLLASSAIPFIFPAEQLDLDGQLEWFGDGSMRQSAPISPAVHLGSERVLVIGAGRMHEPPGRRAVAPTGHPTMAQIAGHALSNIFLDALAVDVERLTRINKTLALLPPEARAATPLRPIDVLVIAPSRRLDDLAAEHQGSLPPSMRALLRGAGVSGEGKAASGSALTSYLLFEPSFTNELINLGMSDALARRADVQRFFGWPSQSPSMDPAAMRRRRAGFVDSMPAELPA
;
A
#
# COMPACT_ATOMS: atom_id res chain seq x y z
N MET A 1 1.83 7.00 69.20
CA MET A 1 0.96 7.08 68.01
C MET A 1 1.81 7.39 66.79
N HIS A 2 2.28 6.35 66.07
CA HIS A 2 3.03 6.50 64.82
C HIS A 2 2.04 6.63 63.66
N ARG A 3 2.01 7.78 62.98
CA ARG A 3 1.28 7.97 61.74
C ARG A 3 2.04 7.25 60.63
N LEU A 4 1.50 6.18 60.11
CA LEU A 4 1.93 5.53 58.89
C LEU A 4 1.70 6.54 57.72
N ARG A 5 2.79 7.05 57.11
CA ARG A 5 2.73 7.76 55.84
C ARG A 5 2.33 6.80 54.74
N ALA A 6 1.18 7.04 54.11
CA ALA A 6 0.77 6.34 52.92
C ALA A 6 1.84 6.51 51.83
N ALA A 7 2.30 5.41 51.27
CA ALA A 7 3.19 5.44 50.09
C ALA A 7 2.47 6.12 48.91
N PRO A 8 3.18 6.94 48.11
CA PRO A 8 2.58 7.53 46.90
C PRO A 8 2.14 6.40 45.96
N MET A 9 0.87 6.40 45.60
CA MET A 9 0.36 5.52 44.54
C MET A 9 1.12 5.86 43.27
N LEU A 10 1.90 4.90 42.74
CA LEU A 10 2.49 4.99 41.43
C LEU A 10 1.36 5.19 40.42
N GLN A 11 1.26 6.38 39.84
CA GLN A 11 0.33 6.62 38.73
C GLN A 11 0.72 5.67 37.59
N ALA A 12 -0.25 4.90 37.11
CA ALA A 12 -0.05 4.09 35.93
C ALA A 12 0.49 4.97 34.77
N PRO A 13 1.49 4.49 34.03
CA PRO A 13 2.00 5.24 32.89
C PRO A 13 0.82 5.57 31.95
N PRO A 14 0.84 6.77 31.34
CA PRO A 14 -0.22 7.16 30.40
C PRO A 14 -0.32 6.08 29.30
N PRO A 15 -1.53 5.76 28.85
CA PRO A 15 -1.73 4.74 27.80
C PRO A 15 -0.93 5.16 26.56
N THR A 16 -0.22 4.18 25.96
CA THR A 16 0.54 4.44 24.73
C THR A 16 -0.42 4.84 23.60
N PRO A 17 -0.11 5.91 22.85
CA PRO A 17 -1.00 6.37 21.77
C PRO A 17 -1.23 5.28 20.73
N THR A 18 -2.47 5.12 20.30
CA THR A 18 -2.85 4.14 19.26
C THR A 18 -2.23 4.53 17.92
N THR A 19 -1.41 3.64 17.37
CA THR A 19 -0.70 3.89 16.11
C THR A 19 -1.44 3.26 14.93
N GLY A 20 -1.72 4.07 13.91
CA GLY A 20 -2.21 3.60 12.61
C GLY A 20 -1.08 3.47 11.59
N LEU A 21 -1.19 2.50 10.71
CA LEU A 21 -0.33 2.33 9.53
C LEU A 21 -1.15 2.56 8.27
N ILE A 22 -0.64 3.42 7.37
CA ILE A 22 -1.21 3.62 6.04
C ILE A 22 -0.24 3.11 5.00
N LEU A 23 -0.71 2.19 4.16
CA LEU A 23 0.00 1.64 3.02
C LEU A 23 -0.69 2.09 1.73
N THR A 24 -0.03 3.00 0.98
CA THR A 24 -0.62 3.59 -0.23
C THR A 24 -0.61 2.62 -1.41
N GLY A 25 -1.41 2.89 -2.43
CA GLY A 25 -1.37 2.18 -3.69
C GLY A 25 -0.10 2.43 -4.48
N GLY A 26 0.20 1.53 -5.42
CA GLY A 26 1.39 1.68 -6.26
C GLY A 26 1.77 0.46 -7.12
N GLY A 27 0.97 -0.58 -7.20
CA GLY A 27 1.31 -1.80 -7.94
C GLY A 27 2.65 -2.39 -7.46
N ALA A 28 3.57 -2.72 -8.38
CA ALA A 28 4.88 -3.27 -8.05
C ALA A 28 5.74 -2.35 -7.17
N ARG A 29 5.49 -1.03 -7.18
CA ARG A 29 6.18 -0.07 -6.28
C ARG A 29 5.95 -0.36 -4.80
N ALA A 30 4.90 -1.12 -4.44
CA ALA A 30 4.61 -1.46 -3.04
C ALA A 30 5.67 -2.37 -2.40
N ALA A 31 6.59 -2.96 -3.17
CA ALA A 31 7.78 -3.61 -2.65
C ALA A 31 8.66 -2.67 -1.79
N TYR A 32 8.67 -1.36 -2.10
CA TYR A 32 9.31 -0.34 -1.26
C TYR A 32 8.77 -0.33 0.17
N GLN A 33 7.44 -0.45 0.32
CA GLN A 33 6.80 -0.47 1.63
C GLN A 33 7.30 -1.64 2.50
N VAL A 34 7.54 -2.78 1.86
CA VAL A 34 8.07 -3.98 2.55
C VAL A 34 9.48 -3.74 3.06
N GLY A 35 10.32 -3.04 2.31
CA GLY A 35 11.64 -2.62 2.76
C GLY A 35 11.59 -1.70 3.98
N VAL A 36 10.66 -0.74 3.98
CA VAL A 36 10.41 0.13 5.14
C VAL A 36 9.97 -0.69 6.35
N LEU A 37 9.02 -1.61 6.17
CA LEU A 37 8.54 -2.50 7.25
C LEU A 37 9.66 -3.37 7.81
N ALA A 38 10.56 -3.89 6.95
CA ALA A 38 11.72 -4.67 7.38
C ALA A 38 12.69 -3.83 8.25
N ALA A 39 12.92 -2.57 7.88
CA ALA A 39 13.71 -1.64 8.70
C ALA A 39 13.02 -1.33 10.04
N LEU A 40 11.69 -1.15 10.05
CA LEU A 40 10.93 -0.93 11.28
C LEU A 40 11.01 -2.13 12.23
N ALA A 41 10.89 -3.35 11.70
CA ALA A 41 11.06 -4.58 12.46
C ALA A 41 12.47 -4.66 13.07
N GLN A 42 13.49 -4.30 12.29
CA GLN A 42 14.87 -4.22 12.78
C GLN A 42 15.02 -3.17 13.89
N LEU A 43 14.55 -1.93 13.66
CA LEU A 43 14.65 -0.85 14.65
C LEU A 43 13.90 -1.17 15.94
N ARG A 44 12.76 -1.87 15.83
CA ARG A 44 11.97 -2.35 16.96
C ARG A 44 12.76 -3.37 17.79
N ARG A 45 13.41 -4.34 17.13
CA ARG A 45 14.29 -5.32 17.80
C ARG A 45 15.49 -4.66 18.46
N ASP A 46 16.17 -3.75 17.74
CA ASP A 46 17.32 -3.00 18.25
C ASP A 46 16.95 -2.20 19.53
N ALA A 47 15.72 -1.71 19.61
CA ALA A 47 15.21 -0.99 20.76
C ALA A 47 14.70 -1.89 21.89
N GLY A 48 14.73 -3.23 21.74
CA GLY A 48 14.16 -4.18 22.71
C GLY A 48 12.64 -4.07 22.85
N ALA A 49 11.96 -3.43 21.91
CA ALA A 49 10.51 -3.26 21.92
C ALA A 49 9.80 -4.54 21.43
N THR A 50 9.83 -5.57 22.26
CA THR A 50 9.16 -6.85 22.03
C THR A 50 7.68 -6.78 22.46
N GLY A 51 6.85 -7.72 22.00
CA GLY A 51 5.44 -7.83 22.41
C GLY A 51 4.46 -7.46 21.30
N ALA A 52 3.42 -6.68 21.63
CA ALA A 52 2.29 -6.44 20.74
C ALA A 52 2.67 -5.82 19.39
N ASN A 53 1.81 -6.07 18.38
CA ASN A 53 1.88 -5.43 17.07
C ASN A 53 1.95 -3.90 17.21
N PRO A 54 2.94 -3.22 16.58
CA PRO A 54 3.08 -1.76 16.68
C PRO A 54 1.96 -1.00 15.96
N PHE A 55 1.16 -1.68 15.15
CA PHE A 55 0.10 -1.11 14.32
C PHE A 55 -1.25 -1.79 14.56
N PRO A 56 -1.95 -1.47 15.65
CA PRO A 56 -3.28 -2.04 15.90
C PRO A 56 -4.33 -1.62 14.86
N ILE A 57 -4.10 -0.55 14.11
CA ILE A 57 -4.97 -0.08 13.02
C ILE A 57 -4.15 -0.03 11.74
N ILE A 58 -4.59 -0.74 10.71
CA ILE A 58 -3.93 -0.72 9.40
C ILE A 58 -4.95 -0.35 8.34
N ALA A 59 -4.59 0.57 7.46
CA ALA A 59 -5.38 0.89 6.28
C ALA A 59 -4.52 0.79 5.02
N GLY A 60 -5.04 0.13 4.00
CA GLY A 60 -4.34 -0.10 2.75
C GLY A 60 -5.19 0.18 1.53
N THR A 61 -4.50 0.51 0.44
CA THR A 61 -5.12 0.75 -0.87
C THR A 61 -4.31 0.05 -1.95
N SER A 62 -4.96 -0.61 -2.92
CA SER A 62 -4.31 -1.30 -4.03
C SER A 62 -3.31 -2.35 -3.51
N ALA A 63 -2.09 -2.42 -4.06
CA ALA A 63 -1.04 -3.30 -3.54
C ALA A 63 -0.71 -3.05 -2.06
N GLY A 64 -0.89 -1.82 -1.56
CA GLY A 64 -0.80 -1.53 -0.13
C GLY A 64 -1.90 -2.20 0.70
N ALA A 65 -3.09 -2.46 0.14
CA ALA A 65 -4.14 -3.24 0.80
C ALA A 65 -3.75 -4.72 0.97
N ILE A 66 -3.01 -5.27 0.00
CA ILE A 66 -2.48 -6.63 0.07
C ILE A 66 -1.45 -6.74 1.20
N ASN A 67 -0.49 -5.81 1.25
CA ASN A 67 0.49 -5.74 2.34
C ASN A 67 -0.20 -5.55 3.70
N ALA A 68 -1.19 -4.66 3.78
CA ALA A 68 -1.98 -4.39 4.99
C ALA A 68 -2.71 -5.64 5.51
N ALA A 69 -3.39 -6.35 4.61
CA ALA A 69 -4.11 -7.58 4.96
C ALA A 69 -3.16 -8.70 5.43
N THR A 70 -2.01 -8.84 4.76
CA THR A 70 -0.99 -9.83 5.15
C THR A 70 -0.47 -9.57 6.55
N LEU A 71 -0.14 -8.31 6.88
CA LEU A 71 0.28 -7.90 8.23
C LEU A 71 -0.82 -8.12 9.26
N ALA A 72 -2.05 -7.71 8.95
CA ALA A 72 -3.18 -7.81 9.87
C ALA A 72 -3.52 -9.24 10.23
N CYS A 73 -3.46 -10.18 9.27
CA CYS A 73 -3.74 -11.59 9.46
C CYS A 73 -2.65 -12.35 10.26
N GLN A 74 -1.51 -11.71 10.52
CA GLN A 74 -0.37 -12.25 11.27
C GLN A 74 0.09 -11.25 12.34
N ALA A 75 -0.85 -10.49 12.92
CA ALA A 75 -0.56 -9.43 13.87
C ALA A 75 -0.10 -9.96 15.24
N ASP A 76 -0.25 -11.23 15.50
CA ASP A 76 0.31 -11.95 16.65
C ASP A 76 1.84 -12.04 16.61
N ASP A 77 2.46 -12.05 15.41
CA ASP A 77 3.93 -11.97 15.23
C ASP A 77 4.27 -11.00 14.08
N PHE A 78 4.49 -9.75 14.44
CA PHE A 78 4.83 -8.71 13.48
C PHE A 78 6.12 -8.98 12.71
N ASP A 79 7.14 -9.51 13.37
CA ASP A 79 8.43 -9.80 12.73
C ASP A 79 8.27 -10.92 11.69
N ALA A 80 7.56 -12.01 12.03
CA ALA A 80 7.27 -13.09 11.09
C ALA A 80 6.40 -12.62 9.91
N ALA A 81 5.40 -11.75 10.16
CA ALA A 81 4.56 -11.17 9.11
C ALA A 81 5.39 -10.35 8.12
N VAL A 82 6.34 -9.56 8.61
CA VAL A 82 7.25 -8.76 7.76
C VAL A 82 8.21 -9.65 6.99
N ASP A 83 8.79 -10.67 7.63
CA ASP A 83 9.69 -11.62 6.96
C ASP A 83 8.95 -12.37 5.83
N GLY A 84 7.68 -12.74 6.04
CA GLY A 84 6.81 -13.33 5.03
C GLY A 84 6.56 -12.40 3.84
N LEU A 85 6.29 -11.12 4.09
CA LEU A 85 6.14 -10.12 3.03
C LEU A 85 7.45 -9.96 2.23
N VAL A 86 8.59 -9.86 2.92
CA VAL A 86 9.91 -9.77 2.27
C VAL A 86 10.11 -10.96 1.34
N TYR A 87 9.84 -12.18 1.81
CA TYR A 87 9.98 -13.38 1.00
C TYR A 87 9.11 -13.35 -0.26
N ILE A 88 7.82 -12.99 -0.14
CA ILE A 88 6.89 -12.92 -1.27
C ILE A 88 7.39 -11.90 -2.30
N TRP A 89 7.69 -10.69 -1.88
CA TRP A 89 8.11 -9.62 -2.79
C TRP A 89 9.50 -9.83 -3.39
N GLN A 90 10.38 -10.58 -2.73
CA GLN A 90 11.69 -10.96 -3.27
C GLN A 90 11.61 -12.02 -4.38
N ASN A 91 10.52 -12.79 -4.41
CA ASN A 91 10.36 -13.93 -5.32
C ASN A 91 9.13 -13.80 -6.23
N ILE A 92 8.48 -12.63 -6.27
CA ILE A 92 7.32 -12.41 -7.10
C ILE A 92 7.72 -12.26 -8.56
N HIS A 93 6.92 -12.89 -9.46
CA HIS A 93 7.04 -12.76 -10.90
C HIS A 93 5.74 -12.28 -11.53
N VAL A 94 5.84 -11.70 -12.72
CA VAL A 94 4.71 -11.15 -13.49
C VAL A 94 3.60 -12.16 -13.67
N ASP A 95 3.91 -13.41 -14.01
CA ASP A 95 2.96 -14.49 -14.28
C ASP A 95 2.13 -14.92 -13.05
N GLN A 96 2.61 -14.62 -11.86
CA GLN A 96 1.88 -14.81 -10.60
C GLN A 96 0.89 -13.67 -10.31
N VAL A 97 1.03 -12.53 -10.97
CA VAL A 97 0.16 -11.36 -10.78
C VAL A 97 -0.85 -11.22 -11.91
N TYR A 98 -0.41 -11.38 -13.16
CA TYR A 98 -1.29 -11.29 -14.31
C TYR A 98 -0.82 -12.20 -15.46
N ALA A 99 -1.78 -12.67 -16.24
CA ALA A 99 -1.47 -13.48 -17.40
C ALA A 99 -0.75 -12.62 -18.46
N ALA A 100 0.54 -12.92 -18.65
CA ALA A 100 1.43 -12.23 -19.60
C ALA A 100 1.74 -13.11 -20.83
N ASP A 101 1.09 -14.25 -20.97
CA ASP A 101 1.28 -15.19 -22.08
C ASP A 101 0.94 -14.54 -23.42
N SER A 102 1.81 -14.78 -24.39
CA SER A 102 1.83 -14.12 -25.70
C SER A 102 0.47 -14.19 -26.45
N PHE A 103 -0.33 -15.20 -26.18
CA PHE A 103 -1.62 -15.37 -26.84
C PHE A 103 -2.75 -14.55 -26.18
N GLY A 104 -2.78 -14.44 -24.87
CA GLY A 104 -3.77 -13.67 -24.10
C GLY A 104 -3.56 -12.17 -24.23
N ALA A 105 -2.32 -11.71 -24.01
CA ALA A 105 -1.96 -10.29 -24.08
C ALA A 105 -2.05 -9.74 -25.51
N ILE A 106 -1.57 -10.50 -26.52
CA ILE A 106 -1.70 -10.12 -27.93
C ILE A 106 -3.16 -10.14 -28.38
N ARG A 107 -3.94 -11.13 -27.95
CA ARG A 107 -5.37 -11.20 -28.27
C ARG A 107 -6.19 -10.10 -27.62
N SER A 108 -5.86 -9.71 -26.39
CA SER A 108 -6.49 -8.57 -25.69
C SER A 108 -6.05 -7.24 -26.28
N GLY A 109 -4.75 -7.03 -26.53
CA GLY A 109 -4.22 -5.83 -27.16
C GLY A 109 -4.68 -5.66 -28.61
N ALA A 110 -4.66 -6.73 -29.42
CA ALA A 110 -5.19 -6.73 -30.79
C ALA A 110 -6.71 -6.47 -30.80
N ARG A 111 -7.44 -7.03 -29.84
CA ARG A 111 -8.89 -6.81 -29.66
C ARG A 111 -9.18 -5.34 -29.27
N TRP A 112 -8.35 -4.74 -28.42
CA TRP A 112 -8.44 -3.33 -28.07
C TRP A 112 -8.13 -2.43 -29.27
N MET A 113 -7.05 -2.69 -30.00
CA MET A 113 -6.69 -1.92 -31.22
C MET A 113 -7.74 -2.10 -32.32
N THR A 114 -8.26 -3.30 -32.52
CA THR A 114 -9.32 -3.55 -33.51
C THR A 114 -10.63 -2.86 -33.12
N MET A 115 -10.95 -2.75 -31.83
CA MET A 115 -12.11 -1.99 -31.35
C MET A 115 -11.92 -0.49 -31.48
N MET A 116 -10.71 0.05 -31.29
CA MET A 116 -10.45 1.48 -31.50
C MET A 116 -10.46 1.87 -32.97
N SER A 117 -10.05 0.97 -33.87
CA SER A 117 -9.99 1.24 -35.31
C SER A 117 -11.26 0.85 -36.09
N LEU A 118 -11.96 -0.21 -35.67
CA LEU A 118 -13.13 -0.75 -36.37
C LEU A 118 -14.35 -0.93 -35.45
N GLY A 119 -14.31 -0.33 -34.25
CA GLY A 119 -15.25 -0.61 -33.14
C GLY A 119 -16.71 -0.40 -33.50
N TRP A 120 -17.03 0.56 -34.35
CA TRP A 120 -18.41 0.81 -34.78
C TRP A 120 -18.99 -0.31 -35.67
N ALA A 121 -18.17 -0.98 -36.47
CA ALA A 121 -18.60 -2.07 -37.35
C ALA A 121 -18.67 -3.42 -36.63
N LEU A 122 -17.74 -3.69 -35.70
CA LEU A 122 -17.65 -4.93 -34.95
C LEU A 122 -18.53 -4.99 -33.71
N ALA A 123 -18.86 -3.84 -33.07
CA ALA A 123 -19.78 -3.75 -31.94
C ALA A 123 -21.19 -4.31 -32.27
N ARG A 124 -21.53 -4.37 -33.55
CA ARG A 124 -22.82 -4.87 -34.05
C ARG A 124 -22.86 -6.39 -34.15
N TRP A 125 -21.69 -7.08 -34.19
CA TRP A 125 -21.61 -8.51 -34.51
C TRP A 125 -21.13 -9.44 -33.39
N LYS A 126 -20.42 -8.92 -32.35
CA LYS A 126 -19.97 -9.77 -31.23
C LYS A 126 -20.24 -9.12 -29.87
N ARG A 127 -21.05 -9.80 -29.04
CA ARG A 127 -21.42 -9.42 -27.67
C ARG A 127 -20.27 -9.44 -26.63
N SER A 128 -19.03 -9.68 -27.01
CA SER A 128 -17.92 -9.76 -26.06
C SER A 128 -17.17 -8.44 -25.98
N ARG A 129 -17.51 -7.65 -24.98
CA ARG A 129 -16.80 -6.41 -24.64
C ARG A 129 -15.53 -6.77 -23.86
N PRO A 130 -14.33 -6.25 -24.21
CA PRO A 130 -13.14 -6.44 -23.39
C PRO A 130 -13.36 -5.76 -22.05
N LYS A 131 -13.07 -6.47 -20.95
CA LYS A 131 -13.24 -5.97 -19.59
C LYS A 131 -11.99 -5.21 -19.10
N SER A 132 -10.80 -5.63 -19.55
CA SER A 132 -9.49 -5.12 -19.14
C SER A 132 -8.42 -5.47 -20.17
N LEU A 133 -7.24 -4.87 -20.04
CA LEU A 133 -6.07 -5.16 -20.87
C LEU A 133 -5.40 -6.47 -20.44
N LEU A 134 -5.30 -6.73 -19.15
CA LEU A 134 -4.66 -7.90 -18.54
C LEU A 134 -5.67 -8.67 -17.68
N ASP A 135 -5.43 -9.97 -17.52
CA ASP A 135 -6.18 -10.85 -16.63
C ASP A 135 -5.40 -11.02 -15.32
N ASN A 136 -6.03 -10.71 -14.19
CA ASN A 136 -5.44 -10.80 -12.85
C ASN A 136 -5.87 -12.06 -12.07
N GLN A 137 -6.39 -13.08 -12.73
CA GLN A 137 -6.70 -14.37 -12.09
C GLN A 137 -5.48 -14.99 -11.37
N PRO A 138 -4.25 -14.91 -11.91
CA PRO A 138 -3.06 -15.36 -11.17
C PRO A 138 -2.94 -14.68 -9.81
N LEU A 139 -3.12 -13.37 -9.72
CA LEU A 139 -3.11 -12.63 -8.44
C LEU A 139 -4.17 -13.18 -7.47
N GLY A 140 -5.38 -13.44 -7.96
CA GLY A 140 -6.44 -14.02 -7.13
C GLY A 140 -6.04 -15.39 -6.53
N ARG A 141 -5.35 -16.24 -7.30
CA ARG A 141 -4.81 -17.53 -6.80
C ARG A 141 -3.71 -17.32 -5.77
N LEU A 142 -2.79 -16.39 -6.03
CA LEU A 142 -1.71 -16.02 -5.12
C LEU A 142 -2.26 -15.52 -3.79
N LEU A 143 -3.21 -14.59 -3.82
CA LEU A 143 -3.82 -14.03 -2.61
C LEU A 143 -4.54 -15.09 -1.76
N ARG A 144 -5.33 -15.98 -2.35
CA ARG A 144 -6.01 -17.06 -1.62
C ARG A 144 -5.04 -18.03 -0.96
N ARG A 145 -3.82 -18.15 -1.46
CA ARG A 145 -2.78 -19.01 -0.87
C ARG A 145 -2.03 -18.31 0.27
N TRP A 146 -1.76 -17.02 0.16
CA TRP A 146 -0.85 -16.31 1.05
C TRP A 146 -1.56 -15.43 2.09
N VAL A 147 -2.72 -14.83 1.76
CA VAL A 147 -3.47 -13.96 2.67
C VAL A 147 -4.55 -14.77 3.37
N ARG A 148 -4.30 -15.15 4.60
CA ARG A 148 -5.24 -15.96 5.41
C ARG A 148 -6.25 -15.04 6.10
N LEU A 149 -7.19 -14.47 5.33
CA LEU A 149 -8.19 -13.52 5.86
C LEU A 149 -9.07 -14.14 6.95
N GLU A 150 -9.21 -15.46 7.01
CA GLU A 150 -9.87 -16.18 8.10
C GLU A 150 -9.24 -15.92 9.47
N ARG A 151 -7.91 -15.68 9.54
CA ARG A 151 -7.22 -15.35 10.79
C ARG A 151 -7.49 -13.92 11.28
N LEU A 152 -8.01 -13.04 10.44
CA LEU A 152 -8.27 -11.66 10.82
C LEU A 152 -9.28 -11.56 11.97
N GLU A 153 -10.30 -12.44 12.00
CA GLU A 153 -11.28 -12.48 13.08
C GLU A 153 -10.63 -12.82 14.42
N ASP A 154 -9.71 -13.79 14.44
CA ASP A 154 -8.94 -14.17 15.64
C ASP A 154 -8.02 -13.03 16.08
N MET A 155 -7.29 -12.39 15.14
CA MET A 155 -6.41 -11.26 15.46
C MET A 155 -7.17 -10.08 16.08
N LEU A 156 -8.40 -9.86 15.62
CA LEU A 156 -9.29 -8.82 16.18
C LEU A 156 -9.87 -9.25 17.54
N ALA A 157 -10.26 -10.51 17.70
CA ALA A 157 -10.84 -11.04 18.94
C ALA A 157 -9.79 -11.10 20.07
N ASP A 158 -8.58 -11.51 19.76
CA ASP A 158 -7.46 -11.63 20.71
C ASP A 158 -6.80 -10.27 21.01
N GLY A 159 -7.22 -9.19 20.34
CA GLY A 159 -6.73 -7.83 20.58
C GLY A 159 -5.36 -7.53 19.95
N HIS A 160 -4.82 -8.41 19.10
CA HIS A 160 -3.61 -8.13 18.30
C HIS A 160 -3.83 -7.04 17.27
N MET A 161 -5.07 -6.92 16.80
CA MET A 161 -5.54 -5.87 15.89
C MET A 161 -6.79 -5.18 16.44
N GLN A 162 -6.98 -3.90 16.13
CA GLN A 162 -8.21 -3.16 16.38
C GLN A 162 -9.06 -3.00 15.12
N ALA A 163 -8.41 -2.76 13.97
CA ALA A 163 -9.11 -2.61 12.71
C ALA A 163 -8.19 -2.80 11.49
N LEU A 164 -8.74 -3.40 10.44
CA LEU A 164 -8.19 -3.37 9.08
C LEU A 164 -9.18 -2.64 8.17
N ALA A 165 -8.66 -1.73 7.32
CA ALA A 165 -9.43 -1.01 6.32
C ALA A 165 -8.83 -1.19 4.92
N ILE A 166 -9.70 -1.39 3.91
CA ILE A 166 -9.33 -1.52 2.51
C ILE A 166 -10.19 -0.56 1.71
N SER A 167 -9.56 0.23 0.83
CA SER A 167 -10.26 1.21 0.00
C SER A 167 -10.53 0.69 -1.40
N GLY A 168 -11.72 0.96 -1.94
CA GLY A 168 -12.11 0.73 -3.31
C GLY A 168 -12.84 1.94 -3.90
N SER A 169 -12.88 2.04 -5.23
CA SER A 169 -13.66 3.06 -5.94
C SER A 169 -14.79 2.42 -6.70
N SER A 170 -16.04 2.76 -6.37
CA SER A 170 -17.20 2.25 -7.11
C SER A 170 -17.32 2.94 -8.47
N TYR A 171 -17.40 2.15 -9.52
CA TYR A 171 -17.78 2.63 -10.86
C TYR A 171 -19.29 2.81 -11.00
N THR A 172 -20.08 2.15 -10.13
CA THR A 172 -21.55 2.21 -10.16
C THR A 172 -22.07 3.49 -9.54
N SER A 173 -21.70 3.75 -8.27
CA SER A 173 -22.14 4.95 -7.54
C SER A 173 -21.17 6.13 -7.67
N GLY A 174 -19.96 5.89 -8.16
CA GLY A 174 -18.90 6.92 -8.25
C GLY A 174 -18.31 7.31 -6.91
N GLN A 175 -18.55 6.56 -5.84
CA GLN A 175 -18.04 6.84 -4.51
C GLN A 175 -16.69 6.16 -4.23
N HIS A 176 -15.88 6.80 -3.39
CA HIS A 176 -14.77 6.14 -2.73
C HIS A 176 -15.29 5.42 -1.48
N VAL A 177 -15.09 4.11 -1.40
CA VAL A 177 -15.59 3.29 -0.30
C VAL A 177 -14.41 2.73 0.50
N THR A 178 -14.46 2.90 1.81
CA THR A 178 -13.56 2.25 2.75
C THR A 178 -14.30 1.10 3.42
N PHE A 179 -13.99 -0.13 3.05
CA PHE A 179 -14.45 -1.32 3.74
C PHE A 179 -13.56 -1.56 4.95
N TYR A 180 -14.15 -1.71 6.14
CA TYR A 180 -13.36 -1.94 7.35
C TYR A 180 -13.94 -3.08 8.21
N GLN A 181 -13.03 -3.83 8.82
CA GLN A 181 -13.37 -4.89 9.77
C GLN A 181 -12.78 -4.56 11.14
N THR A 182 -13.62 -4.61 12.18
CA THR A 182 -13.27 -4.29 13.56
C THR A 182 -14.27 -4.93 14.52
N GLN A 183 -13.82 -5.28 15.73
CA GLN A 183 -14.70 -5.69 16.84
C GLN A 183 -15.29 -4.48 17.60
N ARG A 184 -14.68 -3.29 17.44
CA ARG A 184 -15.13 -2.08 18.13
C ARG A 184 -16.45 -1.58 17.57
N ALA A 185 -17.27 -0.97 18.42
CA ALA A 185 -18.45 -0.22 17.99
C ALA A 185 -17.99 1.11 17.38
N ILE A 186 -17.79 1.13 16.07
CA ILE A 186 -17.44 2.31 15.29
C ILE A 186 -18.57 2.55 14.32
N GLU A 187 -19.18 3.75 14.42
CA GLU A 187 -20.20 4.19 13.49
C GLU A 187 -19.64 4.37 12.08
N PRO A 188 -20.30 3.86 11.05
CA PRO A 188 -19.98 4.16 9.67
C PRO A 188 -19.94 5.68 9.46
N TRP A 189 -18.95 6.15 8.68
CA TRP A 189 -18.86 7.60 8.43
C TRP A 189 -19.10 7.90 6.96
N LEU A 190 -19.83 8.97 6.73
CA LEU A 190 -20.13 9.52 5.42
C LEU A 190 -19.50 10.91 5.29
N ARG A 191 -18.80 11.14 4.21
CA ARG A 191 -18.26 12.44 3.80
C ARG A 191 -18.60 12.66 2.33
N SER A 192 -18.36 13.87 1.81
CA SER A 192 -18.59 14.13 0.40
C SER A 192 -17.87 13.09 -0.47
N GLN A 193 -18.62 12.27 -1.21
CA GLN A 193 -18.15 11.22 -2.11
C GLN A 193 -17.26 10.12 -1.46
N ARG A 194 -17.27 10.01 -0.12
CA ARG A 194 -16.52 9.00 0.63
C ARG A 194 -17.42 8.34 1.66
N LEU A 195 -17.55 7.04 1.55
CA LEU A 195 -18.36 6.19 2.41
C LEU A 195 -17.45 5.19 3.13
N ALA A 196 -17.71 4.89 4.39
CA ALA A 196 -17.09 3.78 5.08
C ALA A 196 -18.16 2.77 5.50
N VAL A 197 -17.89 1.49 5.24
CA VAL A 197 -18.81 0.40 5.49
C VAL A 197 -18.11 -0.68 6.30
N LYS A 198 -18.74 -1.11 7.39
CA LYS A 198 -18.28 -2.26 8.15
C LYS A 198 -18.62 -3.53 7.37
N ALA A 199 -17.60 -4.30 7.02
CA ALA A 199 -17.75 -5.51 6.22
C ALA A 199 -16.80 -6.61 6.71
N LYS A 200 -17.15 -7.87 6.46
CA LYS A 200 -16.19 -8.97 6.50
C LYS A 200 -15.34 -8.88 5.25
N LEU A 201 -14.03 -8.65 5.42
CA LEU A 201 -13.11 -8.49 4.31
C LEU A 201 -12.81 -9.83 3.65
N THR A 202 -12.76 -9.84 2.31
CA THR A 202 -12.53 -11.03 1.48
C THR A 202 -11.43 -10.75 0.46
N ILE A 203 -10.99 -11.78 -0.24
CA ILE A 203 -10.02 -11.65 -1.34
C ILE A 203 -10.57 -10.76 -2.46
N GLU A 204 -11.87 -10.78 -2.70
CA GLU A 204 -12.54 -9.95 -3.71
C GLU A 204 -12.39 -8.45 -3.36
N HIS A 205 -12.40 -8.07 -2.09
CA HIS A 205 -12.09 -6.69 -1.66
C HIS A 205 -10.65 -6.29 -2.00
N LEU A 206 -9.67 -7.21 -1.84
CA LEU A 206 -8.27 -6.97 -2.22
C LEU A 206 -8.13 -6.84 -3.74
N LEU A 207 -8.79 -7.72 -4.50
CA LEU A 207 -8.80 -7.67 -5.97
C LEU A 207 -9.44 -6.38 -6.47
N ALA A 208 -10.59 -5.98 -5.91
CA ALA A 208 -11.26 -4.71 -6.21
C ALA A 208 -10.34 -3.51 -5.94
N SER A 209 -9.73 -3.50 -4.74
CA SER A 209 -8.81 -2.43 -4.33
C SER A 209 -7.60 -2.29 -5.26
N SER A 210 -7.13 -3.39 -5.87
CA SER A 210 -5.97 -3.44 -6.76
C SER A 210 -6.31 -3.51 -8.25
N ALA A 211 -7.59 -3.33 -8.63
CA ALA A 211 -8.04 -3.32 -10.01
C ALA A 211 -7.71 -1.99 -10.69
N ILE A 212 -6.44 -1.83 -11.12
CA ILE A 212 -5.95 -0.63 -11.82
C ILE A 212 -6.81 -0.38 -13.07
N PRO A 213 -7.36 0.85 -13.24
CA PRO A 213 -8.25 1.18 -14.36
C PRO A 213 -7.66 0.82 -15.71
N PHE A 214 -8.49 0.24 -16.58
CA PHE A 214 -8.15 -0.25 -17.92
C PHE A 214 -7.20 -1.46 -17.93
N ILE A 215 -6.33 -1.61 -16.91
CA ILE A 215 -5.31 -2.68 -16.85
C ILE A 215 -5.91 -3.96 -16.31
N PHE A 216 -6.56 -3.91 -15.16
CA PHE A 216 -7.19 -5.07 -14.52
C PHE A 216 -8.72 -4.99 -14.53
N PRO A 217 -9.43 -6.13 -14.53
CA PRO A 217 -10.88 -6.14 -14.51
C PRO A 217 -11.42 -5.55 -13.20
N ALA A 218 -12.58 -4.89 -13.28
CA ALA A 218 -13.32 -4.49 -12.10
C ALA A 218 -13.89 -5.71 -11.38
N GLU A 219 -13.99 -5.64 -10.05
CA GLU A 219 -14.59 -6.67 -9.21
C GLU A 219 -15.96 -6.24 -8.70
N GLN A 220 -16.85 -7.22 -8.54
CA GLN A 220 -18.19 -6.97 -8.03
C GLN A 220 -18.24 -7.26 -6.53
N LEU A 221 -18.62 -6.25 -5.73
CA LEU A 221 -18.78 -6.37 -4.29
C LEU A 221 -20.19 -5.99 -3.87
N ASP A 222 -20.65 -6.61 -2.79
CA ASP A 222 -21.88 -6.21 -2.12
C ASP A 222 -21.65 -4.94 -1.29
N LEU A 223 -22.53 -3.97 -1.49
CA LEU A 223 -22.57 -2.74 -0.71
C LEU A 223 -24.00 -2.57 -0.20
N ASP A 224 -24.23 -2.89 1.07
CA ASP A 224 -25.53 -2.80 1.73
C ASP A 224 -26.67 -3.55 0.97
N GLY A 225 -26.37 -4.74 0.47
CA GLY A 225 -27.32 -5.59 -0.28
C GLY A 225 -27.43 -5.25 -1.77
N GLN A 226 -26.61 -4.33 -2.28
CA GLN A 226 -26.54 -4.00 -3.70
C GLN A 226 -25.17 -4.37 -4.28
N LEU A 227 -25.15 -5.06 -5.40
CA LEU A 227 -23.93 -5.41 -6.10
C LEU A 227 -23.44 -4.23 -6.94
N GLU A 228 -22.27 -3.70 -6.60
CA GLU A 228 -21.60 -2.62 -7.32
C GLU A 228 -20.27 -3.08 -7.92
N TRP A 229 -19.84 -2.44 -9.01
CA TRP A 229 -18.55 -2.68 -9.64
C TRP A 229 -17.49 -1.76 -9.05
N PHE A 230 -16.40 -2.34 -8.60
CA PHE A 230 -15.29 -1.63 -7.97
C PHE A 230 -14.00 -1.72 -8.78
N GLY A 231 -13.22 -0.66 -8.71
CA GLY A 231 -11.85 -0.57 -9.17
C GLY A 231 -10.94 -0.02 -8.09
N ASP A 232 -9.69 0.23 -8.46
CA ASP A 232 -8.61 0.64 -7.55
C ASP A 232 -9.02 1.80 -6.64
N GLY A 233 -8.79 1.61 -5.35
CA GLY A 233 -9.16 2.57 -4.31
C GLY A 233 -8.46 3.92 -4.41
N SER A 234 -7.30 3.98 -5.07
CA SER A 234 -6.54 5.23 -5.23
C SER A 234 -7.23 6.24 -6.12
N MET A 235 -8.13 5.83 -7.02
CA MET A 235 -8.76 6.70 -8.04
C MET A 235 -9.49 7.91 -7.46
N ARG A 236 -10.10 7.79 -6.29
CA ARG A 236 -10.85 8.87 -5.63
C ARG A 236 -10.42 9.12 -4.20
N GLN A 237 -9.24 8.67 -3.84
CA GLN A 237 -8.72 8.77 -2.47
C GLN A 237 -8.18 10.16 -2.17
N SER A 238 -9.07 11.11 -1.88
CA SER A 238 -8.70 12.51 -1.58
C SER A 238 -8.20 12.74 -0.14
N ALA A 239 -8.28 11.72 0.73
CA ALA A 239 -7.84 11.78 2.12
C ALA A 239 -7.37 10.40 2.61
N PRO A 240 -6.18 9.96 2.19
CA PRO A 240 -5.66 8.62 2.50
C PRO A 240 -5.44 8.36 3.99
N ILE A 241 -5.23 9.40 4.81
CA ILE A 241 -5.01 9.27 6.26
C ILE A 241 -6.35 9.14 7.02
N SER A 242 -7.42 9.63 6.45
CA SER A 242 -8.74 9.70 7.10
C SER A 242 -9.25 8.36 7.67
N PRO A 243 -9.13 7.20 6.98
CA PRO A 243 -9.59 5.93 7.54
C PRO A 243 -8.94 5.58 8.89
N ALA A 244 -7.62 5.72 9.01
CA ALA A 244 -6.93 5.43 10.26
C ALA A 244 -7.37 6.36 11.40
N VAL A 245 -7.58 7.64 11.11
CA VAL A 245 -8.07 8.61 12.11
C VAL A 245 -9.48 8.26 12.58
N HIS A 246 -10.40 7.92 11.67
CA HIS A 246 -11.77 7.51 12.03
C HIS A 246 -11.80 6.20 12.81
N LEU A 247 -10.89 5.29 12.53
CA LEU A 247 -10.75 4.01 13.26
C LEU A 247 -10.11 4.18 14.64
N GLY A 248 -9.61 5.38 14.99
CA GLY A 248 -9.16 5.69 16.33
C GLY A 248 -7.66 5.94 16.49
N SER A 249 -6.89 6.03 15.42
CA SER A 249 -5.44 6.31 15.51
C SER A 249 -5.18 7.70 16.07
N GLU A 250 -4.25 7.80 17.03
CA GLU A 250 -3.78 9.06 17.61
C GLU A 250 -2.46 9.52 16.95
N ARG A 251 -1.73 8.59 16.37
CA ARG A 251 -0.58 8.83 15.51
C ARG A 251 -0.62 7.90 14.30
N VAL A 252 -0.09 8.35 13.17
CA VAL A 252 -0.18 7.62 11.90
C VAL A 252 1.18 7.57 11.23
N LEU A 253 1.68 6.36 10.98
CA LEU A 253 2.78 6.15 10.05
C LEU A 253 2.21 5.94 8.65
N VAL A 254 2.70 6.70 7.68
CA VAL A 254 2.35 6.54 6.27
C VAL A 254 3.57 6.07 5.49
N ILE A 255 3.43 4.98 4.76
CA ILE A 255 4.46 4.52 3.84
C ILE A 255 3.95 4.75 2.42
N GLY A 256 4.56 5.73 1.73
CA GLY A 256 4.21 6.11 0.36
C GLY A 256 4.90 5.22 -0.68
N ALA A 257 4.29 5.10 -1.86
CA ALA A 257 4.86 4.40 -3.02
C ALA A 257 5.41 5.37 -4.09
N GLY A 258 5.71 6.61 -3.71
CA GLY A 258 6.30 7.64 -4.55
C GLY A 258 6.82 8.82 -3.76
N ARG A 259 7.61 9.66 -4.41
CA ARG A 259 8.25 10.83 -3.77
C ARG A 259 7.21 11.84 -3.31
N MET A 260 7.42 12.41 -2.14
CA MET A 260 6.56 13.49 -1.60
C MET A 260 6.93 14.87 -2.13
N HIS A 261 8.21 15.08 -2.49
CA HIS A 261 8.71 16.37 -2.98
C HIS A 261 9.72 16.17 -4.10
N GLU A 262 9.61 16.96 -5.16
CA GLU A 262 10.66 17.06 -6.16
C GLU A 262 11.71 18.09 -5.70
N PRO A 263 13.02 17.82 -5.86
CA PRO A 263 14.05 18.77 -5.53
C PRO A 263 13.88 20.04 -6.37
N PRO A 264 14.03 21.25 -5.78
CA PRO A 264 13.96 22.47 -6.54
C PRO A 264 15.06 22.50 -7.61
N GLY A 265 14.72 22.95 -8.83
CA GLY A 265 15.69 23.19 -9.92
C GLY A 265 15.81 22.08 -10.97
N ARG A 266 15.18 20.92 -10.80
CA ARG A 266 15.19 19.88 -11.85
C ARG A 266 13.96 20.02 -12.76
N ARG A 267 14.00 20.96 -13.72
CA ARG A 267 13.14 20.83 -14.91
C ARG A 267 13.64 19.61 -15.68
N ALA A 268 12.81 18.59 -15.80
CA ALA A 268 13.07 17.51 -16.75
C ALA A 268 13.33 18.18 -18.13
N VAL A 269 14.39 17.75 -18.81
CA VAL A 269 14.59 18.15 -20.21
C VAL A 269 13.33 17.73 -20.94
N ALA A 270 12.58 18.70 -21.46
CA ALA A 270 11.32 18.41 -22.15
C ALA A 270 11.62 17.48 -23.34
N PRO A 271 10.93 16.36 -23.47
CA PRO A 271 11.05 15.53 -24.66
C PRO A 271 10.65 16.38 -25.87
N THR A 272 11.48 16.35 -26.93
CA THR A 272 11.26 17.09 -28.17
C THR A 272 10.19 16.41 -29.03
N GLY A 273 8.97 16.23 -28.52
CA GLY A 273 7.91 15.59 -29.27
C GLY A 273 6.59 15.50 -28.51
N HIS A 274 5.54 15.06 -29.20
CA HIS A 274 4.23 14.81 -28.58
C HIS A 274 4.35 13.66 -27.58
N PRO A 275 3.73 13.75 -26.36
CA PRO A 275 3.79 12.69 -25.37
C PRO A 275 3.13 11.41 -25.88
N THR A 276 3.74 10.27 -25.61
CA THR A 276 3.19 8.94 -25.95
C THR A 276 2.03 8.55 -25.04
N MET A 277 1.22 7.59 -25.45
CA MET A 277 0.15 7.04 -24.60
C MET A 277 0.68 6.51 -23.28
N ALA A 278 1.84 5.86 -23.27
CA ALA A 278 2.48 5.37 -22.04
C ALA A 278 2.90 6.52 -21.10
N GLN A 279 3.38 7.65 -21.65
CA GLN A 279 3.71 8.83 -20.85
C GLN A 279 2.45 9.44 -20.22
N ILE A 280 1.39 9.58 -21.00
CA ILE A 280 0.10 10.12 -20.53
C ILE A 280 -0.49 9.20 -19.46
N ALA A 281 -0.53 7.88 -19.71
CA ALA A 281 -1.03 6.90 -18.76
C ALA A 281 -0.20 6.85 -17.47
N GLY A 282 1.14 6.87 -17.58
CA GLY A 282 2.04 6.91 -16.44
C GLY A 282 1.84 8.18 -15.59
N HIS A 283 1.65 9.34 -16.22
CA HIS A 283 1.35 10.58 -15.52
C HIS A 283 -0.01 10.54 -14.83
N ALA A 284 -1.05 10.04 -15.51
CA ALA A 284 -2.37 9.88 -14.91
C ALA A 284 -2.36 8.93 -13.69
N LEU A 285 -1.65 7.79 -13.79
CA LEU A 285 -1.48 6.88 -12.67
C LEU A 285 -0.69 7.53 -11.52
N SER A 286 0.36 8.28 -11.81
CA SER A 286 1.13 8.99 -10.78
C SER A 286 0.25 9.97 -10.00
N ASN A 287 -0.59 10.75 -10.69
CA ASN A 287 -1.53 11.67 -10.02
C ASN A 287 -2.54 10.90 -9.14
N ILE A 288 -3.06 9.78 -9.64
CA ILE A 288 -4.01 8.94 -8.90
C ILE A 288 -3.39 8.40 -7.60
N PHE A 289 -2.13 7.97 -7.64
CA PHE A 289 -1.50 7.26 -6.51
C PHE A 289 -0.73 8.17 -5.55
N LEU A 290 -0.27 9.36 -5.95
CA LEU A 290 0.72 10.12 -5.20
C LEU A 290 0.21 11.47 -4.66
N ASP A 291 -0.54 12.23 -5.44
CA ASP A 291 -0.82 13.63 -5.13
C ASP A 291 -1.71 13.82 -3.91
N ALA A 292 -2.67 12.93 -3.69
CA ALA A 292 -3.61 13.03 -2.59
C ALA A 292 -2.94 12.96 -1.20
N LEU A 293 -1.84 12.21 -1.07
CA LEU A 293 -1.15 12.05 0.21
C LEU A 293 -0.48 13.34 0.66
N ALA A 294 0.22 14.03 -0.23
CA ALA A 294 0.90 15.29 0.09
C ALA A 294 -0.09 16.35 0.59
N VAL A 295 -1.21 16.50 -0.12
CA VAL A 295 -2.28 17.44 0.25
C VAL A 295 -2.90 17.09 1.61
N ASP A 296 -3.11 15.80 1.89
CA ASP A 296 -3.73 15.38 3.15
C ASP A 296 -2.79 15.58 4.35
N VAL A 297 -1.49 15.33 4.18
CA VAL A 297 -0.46 15.63 5.19
C VAL A 297 -0.38 17.14 5.47
N GLU A 298 -0.40 17.99 4.43
CA GLU A 298 -0.41 19.44 4.61
C GLU A 298 -1.65 19.91 5.36
N ARG A 299 -2.84 19.38 5.00
CA ARG A 299 -4.10 19.66 5.69
C ARG A 299 -4.02 19.30 7.17
N LEU A 300 -3.53 18.12 7.48
CA LEU A 300 -3.42 17.63 8.84
C LEU A 300 -2.41 18.44 9.66
N THR A 301 -1.27 18.79 9.06
CA THR A 301 -0.28 19.68 9.67
C THR A 301 -0.89 21.05 9.99
N ARG A 302 -1.72 21.59 9.11
CA ARG A 302 -2.41 22.87 9.32
C ARG A 302 -3.42 22.76 10.46
N ILE A 303 -4.21 21.67 10.51
CA ILE A 303 -5.15 21.40 11.60
C ILE A 303 -4.40 21.33 12.93
N ASN A 304 -3.30 20.58 13.02
CA ASN A 304 -2.50 20.44 14.23
C ASN A 304 -1.95 21.81 14.72
N LYS A 305 -1.44 22.63 13.79
CA LYS A 305 -0.98 23.99 14.11
C LYS A 305 -2.11 24.87 14.65
N THR A 306 -3.30 24.81 14.05
CA THR A 306 -4.47 25.57 14.51
C THR A 306 -4.92 25.10 15.90
N LEU A 307 -4.98 23.78 16.14
CA LEU A 307 -5.33 23.24 17.45
C LEU A 307 -4.32 23.63 18.54
N ALA A 308 -3.05 23.75 18.20
CA ALA A 308 -2.00 24.18 19.14
C ALA A 308 -2.19 25.63 19.61
N LEU A 309 -2.84 26.48 18.82
CA LEU A 309 -3.14 27.88 19.17
C LEU A 309 -4.38 28.03 20.07
N LEU A 310 -5.25 27.00 20.15
CA LEU A 310 -6.45 27.07 20.95
C LEU A 310 -6.16 26.89 22.45
N PRO A 311 -6.82 27.65 23.33
CA PRO A 311 -6.84 27.37 24.76
C PRO A 311 -7.38 25.95 25.04
N PRO A 312 -7.00 25.32 26.18
CA PRO A 312 -7.43 23.96 26.51
C PRO A 312 -8.94 23.75 26.45
N GLU A 313 -9.73 24.70 26.93
CA GLU A 313 -11.18 24.67 26.95
C GLU A 313 -11.78 24.67 25.52
N ALA A 314 -11.30 25.56 24.67
CA ALA A 314 -11.72 25.63 23.27
C ALA A 314 -11.30 24.37 22.49
N ARG A 315 -10.11 23.81 22.82
CA ARG A 315 -9.65 22.55 22.23
C ARG A 315 -10.55 21.37 22.63
N ALA A 316 -10.98 21.29 23.87
CA ALA A 316 -11.89 20.26 24.37
C ALA A 316 -13.31 20.37 23.76
N ALA A 317 -13.73 21.56 23.35
CA ALA A 317 -15.05 21.81 22.74
C ALA A 317 -15.10 21.44 21.24
N THR A 318 -13.96 21.17 20.58
CA THR A 318 -13.93 20.73 19.18
C THR A 318 -13.84 19.20 19.06
N PRO A 319 -14.49 18.57 18.08
CA PRO A 319 -14.32 17.15 17.79
C PRO A 319 -12.97 16.82 17.16
N LEU A 320 -12.14 17.83 16.86
CA LEU A 320 -10.82 17.66 16.28
C LEU A 320 -9.80 17.33 17.38
N ARG A 321 -8.86 16.46 17.03
CA ARG A 321 -7.73 16.13 17.90
C ARG A 321 -6.41 16.22 17.12
N PRO A 322 -5.30 16.55 17.76
CA PRO A 322 -3.99 16.47 17.12
C PRO A 322 -3.67 15.03 16.73
N ILE A 323 -3.14 14.83 15.53
CA ILE A 323 -2.69 13.52 15.05
C ILE A 323 -1.22 13.67 14.67
N ASP A 324 -0.36 12.91 15.33
CA ASP A 324 1.05 12.87 14.94
C ASP A 324 1.23 12.03 13.68
N VAL A 325 1.96 12.55 12.68
CA VAL A 325 2.15 11.89 11.38
C VAL A 325 3.62 11.80 11.04
N LEU A 326 4.08 10.57 10.79
CA LEU A 326 5.37 10.28 10.20
C LEU A 326 5.15 9.72 8.79
N VAL A 327 5.73 10.37 7.77
CA VAL A 327 5.69 9.87 6.39
C VAL A 327 7.07 9.38 5.99
N ILE A 328 7.15 8.13 5.52
CA ILE A 328 8.35 7.56 4.88
C ILE A 328 8.01 7.33 3.41
N ALA A 329 8.78 7.94 2.52
CA ALA A 329 8.56 7.91 1.08
C ALA A 329 9.91 7.76 0.34
N PRO A 330 9.92 7.23 -0.89
CA PRO A 330 11.15 6.97 -1.64
C PRO A 330 12.02 8.21 -1.82
N SER A 331 13.32 8.08 -1.53
CA SER A 331 14.32 9.12 -1.76
C SER A 331 14.70 9.22 -3.25
N ARG A 332 14.54 8.15 -4.03
CA ARG A 332 14.80 8.07 -5.48
C ARG A 332 13.47 8.02 -6.26
N ARG A 333 13.49 8.42 -7.53
CA ARG A 333 12.35 8.23 -8.44
C ARG A 333 12.24 6.76 -8.82
N LEU A 334 11.11 6.15 -8.51
CA LEU A 334 10.88 4.73 -8.81
C LEU A 334 10.73 4.47 -10.30
N ASP A 335 10.36 5.50 -11.08
CA ASP A 335 10.31 5.46 -12.54
C ASP A 335 11.71 5.28 -13.15
N ASP A 336 12.71 5.98 -12.59
CA ASP A 336 14.10 5.86 -13.04
C ASP A 336 14.64 4.44 -12.78
N LEU A 337 14.31 3.87 -11.60
CA LEU A 337 14.65 2.48 -11.28
C LEU A 337 13.94 1.49 -12.21
N ALA A 338 12.65 1.68 -12.48
CA ALA A 338 11.92 0.81 -13.40
C ALA A 338 12.51 0.83 -14.81
N ALA A 339 13.04 1.97 -15.24
CA ALA A 339 13.72 2.09 -16.54
C ALA A 339 14.98 1.21 -16.65
N GLU A 340 15.70 1.04 -15.53
CA GLU A 340 16.90 0.19 -15.46
C GLU A 340 16.55 -1.32 -15.53
N HIS A 341 15.34 -1.69 -15.10
CA HIS A 341 14.88 -3.08 -15.00
C HIS A 341 13.86 -3.51 -16.06
N GLN A 342 13.54 -2.67 -17.07
CA GLN A 342 12.58 -3.01 -18.13
C GLN A 342 12.88 -4.31 -18.87
N GLY A 343 14.16 -4.63 -18.98
CA GLY A 343 14.65 -5.84 -19.65
C GLY A 343 14.20 -7.15 -18.98
N SER A 344 13.88 -7.12 -17.68
CA SER A 344 13.44 -8.32 -16.93
C SER A 344 11.99 -8.71 -17.22
N LEU A 345 11.17 -7.81 -17.78
CA LEU A 345 9.81 -8.14 -18.19
C LEU A 345 9.76 -9.24 -19.26
N PRO A 346 8.75 -10.11 -19.24
CA PRO A 346 8.49 -11.07 -20.31
C PRO A 346 8.42 -10.40 -21.70
N PRO A 347 8.88 -11.07 -22.78
CA PRO A 347 8.88 -10.49 -24.13
C PRO A 347 7.52 -9.97 -24.59
N SER A 348 6.43 -10.65 -24.24
CA SER A 348 5.07 -10.24 -24.53
C SER A 348 4.70 -8.90 -23.90
N MET A 349 5.07 -8.70 -22.62
CA MET A 349 4.82 -7.45 -21.90
C MET A 349 5.69 -6.32 -22.44
N ARG A 350 6.95 -6.59 -22.77
CA ARG A 350 7.81 -5.60 -23.44
C ARG A 350 7.23 -5.16 -24.80
N ALA A 351 6.70 -6.10 -25.57
CA ALA A 351 6.04 -5.79 -26.85
C ALA A 351 4.77 -4.94 -26.65
N LEU A 352 3.94 -5.29 -25.66
CA LEU A 352 2.73 -4.52 -25.32
C LEU A 352 3.07 -3.09 -24.91
N LEU A 353 4.04 -2.92 -24.01
CA LEU A 353 4.47 -1.60 -23.52
C LEU A 353 5.12 -0.76 -24.62
N ARG A 354 5.92 -1.38 -25.53
CA ARG A 354 6.44 -0.70 -26.73
C ARG A 354 5.32 -0.22 -27.64
N GLY A 355 4.28 -1.04 -27.85
CA GLY A 355 3.08 -0.65 -28.61
C GLY A 355 2.34 0.54 -27.99
N ALA A 356 2.39 0.70 -26.67
CA ALA A 356 1.87 1.88 -25.97
C ALA A 356 2.81 3.10 -26.00
N GLY A 357 4.03 2.94 -26.55
CA GLY A 357 5.02 4.01 -26.68
C GLY A 357 6.06 4.08 -25.55
N VAL A 358 6.22 3.00 -24.77
CA VAL A 358 7.40 2.86 -23.89
C VAL A 358 8.62 2.63 -24.77
N SER A 359 9.64 3.47 -24.65
CA SER A 359 10.85 3.40 -25.48
C SER A 359 12.10 3.81 -24.70
N GLY A 360 13.26 3.39 -25.19
CA GLY A 360 14.55 3.70 -24.59
C GLY A 360 14.85 2.84 -23.34
N GLU A 361 16.08 2.95 -22.84
CA GLU A 361 16.57 2.29 -21.62
C GLU A 361 17.26 3.31 -20.72
N GLY A 362 17.29 3.06 -19.42
CA GLY A 362 17.94 3.92 -18.45
C GLY A 362 17.43 5.37 -18.48
N LYS A 363 18.33 6.34 -18.49
CA LYS A 363 17.98 7.78 -18.43
C LYS A 363 17.26 8.31 -19.68
N ALA A 364 17.31 7.59 -20.79
CA ALA A 364 16.60 7.93 -22.04
C ALA A 364 15.22 7.26 -22.13
N ALA A 365 14.80 6.50 -21.10
CA ALA A 365 13.55 5.80 -21.10
C ALA A 365 12.36 6.76 -21.08
N SER A 366 11.38 6.47 -21.91
CA SER A 366 10.10 7.16 -21.99
C SER A 366 8.99 6.20 -21.62
N GLY A 367 8.03 6.65 -20.77
CA GLY A 367 6.91 5.81 -20.31
C GLY A 367 7.25 4.86 -19.16
N SER A 368 8.43 4.97 -18.54
CA SER A 368 8.88 4.14 -17.41
C SER A 368 7.97 4.27 -16.18
N ALA A 369 7.25 5.39 -16.04
CA ALA A 369 6.24 5.55 -15.01
C ALA A 369 5.15 4.46 -15.08
N LEU A 370 4.61 4.16 -16.28
CA LEU A 370 3.65 3.07 -16.46
C LEU A 370 4.28 1.72 -16.12
N THR A 371 5.49 1.48 -16.61
CA THR A 371 6.22 0.23 -16.37
C THR A 371 6.41 -0.06 -14.89
N SER A 372 6.73 0.95 -14.08
CA SER A 372 7.00 0.80 -12.65
C SER A 372 5.81 0.28 -11.82
N TYR A 373 4.58 0.42 -12.30
CA TYR A 373 3.40 -0.17 -11.66
C TYR A 373 3.20 -1.64 -11.99
N LEU A 374 3.76 -2.11 -13.12
CA LEU A 374 3.52 -3.45 -13.68
C LEU A 374 4.75 -4.37 -13.60
N LEU A 375 5.88 -3.87 -13.15
CA LEU A 375 7.15 -4.58 -13.14
C LEU A 375 7.28 -5.46 -11.87
N PHE A 376 6.51 -6.55 -11.82
CA PHE A 376 6.57 -7.55 -10.75
C PHE A 376 7.66 -8.58 -11.07
N GLU A 377 8.92 -8.16 -10.95
CA GLU A 377 10.08 -9.01 -11.18
C GLU A 377 11.12 -8.84 -10.06
N PRO A 378 11.75 -9.94 -9.60
CA PRO A 378 12.69 -9.91 -8.46
C PRO A 378 13.80 -8.88 -8.58
N SER A 379 14.29 -8.62 -9.79
CA SER A 379 15.35 -7.63 -10.02
C SER A 379 14.92 -6.22 -9.58
N PHE A 380 13.69 -5.83 -9.86
CA PHE A 380 13.14 -4.52 -9.50
C PHE A 380 12.63 -4.48 -8.06
N THR A 381 11.87 -5.50 -7.65
CA THR A 381 11.28 -5.52 -6.30
C THR A 381 12.33 -5.60 -5.20
N ASN A 382 13.42 -6.34 -5.41
CA ASN A 382 14.55 -6.37 -4.47
C ASN A 382 15.24 -5.00 -4.34
N GLU A 383 15.42 -4.27 -5.45
CA GLU A 383 15.98 -2.92 -5.37
C GLU A 383 15.06 -1.97 -4.60
N LEU A 384 13.74 -2.08 -4.79
CA LEU A 384 12.77 -1.29 -4.03
C LEU A 384 12.77 -1.64 -2.53
N ILE A 385 12.88 -2.91 -2.16
CA ILE A 385 13.01 -3.35 -0.77
C ILE A 385 14.27 -2.75 -0.15
N ASN A 386 15.41 -2.82 -0.84
CA ASN A 386 16.66 -2.25 -0.36
C ASN A 386 16.59 -0.72 -0.20
N LEU A 387 15.95 -0.03 -1.15
CA LEU A 387 15.72 1.41 -1.05
C LEU A 387 14.83 1.75 0.15
N GLY A 388 13.72 1.04 0.34
CA GLY A 388 12.82 1.27 1.46
C GLY A 388 13.49 1.05 2.81
N MET A 389 14.31 0.00 2.91
CA MET A 389 15.11 -0.28 4.10
C MET A 389 16.12 0.83 4.38
N SER A 390 16.85 1.28 3.36
CA SER A 390 17.81 2.37 3.48
C SER A 390 17.16 3.68 3.91
N ASP A 391 16.04 4.06 3.28
CA ASP A 391 15.32 5.31 3.56
C ASP A 391 14.76 5.33 5.00
N ALA A 392 14.22 4.22 5.48
CA ALA A 392 13.70 4.11 6.85
C ALA A 392 14.84 4.15 7.88
N LEU A 393 15.97 3.47 7.62
CA LEU A 393 17.14 3.49 8.49
C LEU A 393 17.79 4.88 8.53
N ALA A 394 17.80 5.60 7.43
CA ALA A 394 18.27 7.00 7.39
C ALA A 394 17.41 7.92 8.29
N ARG A 395 16.15 7.54 8.53
CA ARG A 395 15.22 8.26 9.41
C ARG A 395 15.06 7.62 10.79
N ARG A 396 16.03 6.80 11.22
CA ARG A 396 16.03 6.09 12.52
C ARG A 396 15.59 6.99 13.69
N ALA A 397 16.15 8.17 13.82
CA ALA A 397 15.84 9.08 14.93
C ALA A 397 14.37 9.54 14.93
N ASP A 398 13.79 9.78 13.74
CA ASP A 398 12.38 10.15 13.62
C ASP A 398 11.48 8.97 13.97
N VAL A 399 11.82 7.76 13.50
CA VAL A 399 11.10 6.52 13.80
C VAL A 399 11.12 6.24 15.30
N GLN A 400 12.31 6.31 15.93
CA GLN A 400 12.44 6.06 17.36
C GLN A 400 11.63 7.07 18.19
N ARG A 401 11.68 8.35 17.83
CA ARG A 401 10.88 9.40 18.47
C ARG A 401 9.37 9.14 18.30
N PHE A 402 8.95 8.78 17.09
CA PHE A 402 7.55 8.52 16.76
C PHE A 402 6.97 7.37 17.58
N PHE A 403 7.72 6.29 17.76
CA PHE A 403 7.27 5.13 18.55
C PHE A 403 7.60 5.26 20.05
N GLY A 404 8.44 6.20 20.45
CA GLY A 404 8.97 6.28 21.80
C GLY A 404 9.98 5.17 22.10
N TRP A 405 10.63 4.62 21.08
CA TRP A 405 11.65 3.61 21.25
C TRP A 405 12.98 4.21 21.72
N PRO A 406 13.69 3.55 22.66
CA PRO A 406 14.97 4.06 23.12
C PRO A 406 15.99 4.08 21.99
N SER A 407 16.80 5.15 21.97
CA SER A 407 17.95 5.26 21.08
C SER A 407 19.10 4.44 21.62
N GLN A 408 19.19 3.15 21.28
CA GLN A 408 20.37 2.34 21.54
C GLN A 408 21.33 2.39 20.34
N SER A 409 22.65 2.40 20.63
CA SER A 409 23.65 2.17 19.60
C SER A 409 23.49 0.75 19.03
N PRO A 410 23.70 0.55 17.73
CA PRO A 410 23.45 -0.74 17.10
C PRO A 410 24.32 -1.83 17.70
N SER A 411 23.71 -2.81 18.37
CA SER A 411 24.37 -4.09 18.63
C SER A 411 24.26 -4.92 17.36
N MET A 412 25.27 -4.87 16.53
CA MET A 412 25.38 -5.75 15.37
C MET A 412 25.78 -7.14 15.83
N ASP A 413 24.83 -8.10 15.88
CA ASP A 413 25.13 -9.51 15.79
C ASP A 413 24.66 -10.07 14.43
N PRO A 414 25.56 -10.15 13.43
CA PRO A 414 25.27 -10.71 12.12
C PRO A 414 24.89 -12.19 12.14
N ALA A 415 25.27 -12.93 13.19
CA ALA A 415 25.03 -14.36 13.30
C ALA A 415 23.57 -14.66 13.69
N ALA A 416 22.94 -13.80 14.49
CA ALA A 416 21.53 -13.93 14.85
C ALA A 416 20.59 -13.74 13.63
N MET A 417 20.96 -12.88 12.71
CA MET A 417 20.21 -12.62 11.48
C MET A 417 20.22 -13.81 10.51
N ARG A 418 21.33 -14.53 10.44
CA ARG A 418 21.48 -15.74 9.58
C ARG A 418 20.68 -16.94 10.13
N ARG A 419 20.61 -17.12 11.44
CA ARG A 419 19.92 -18.25 12.07
C ARG A 419 18.39 -18.16 11.91
N ARG A 420 17.78 -16.96 11.96
CA ARG A 420 16.34 -16.77 11.75
C ARG A 420 15.93 -16.99 10.29
N ARG A 421 16.75 -16.60 9.33
CA ARG A 421 16.50 -16.89 7.90
C ARG A 421 16.40 -18.40 7.63
N ALA A 422 17.24 -19.20 8.24
CA ALA A 422 17.21 -20.66 8.08
C ALA A 422 15.92 -21.28 8.67
N GLY A 423 15.52 -20.89 9.88
CA GLY A 423 14.32 -21.44 10.52
C GLY A 423 12.99 -21.05 9.86
N PHE A 424 12.93 -19.92 9.15
CA PHE A 424 11.72 -19.48 8.45
C PHE A 424 11.51 -20.24 7.13
N VAL A 425 12.62 -20.50 6.39
CA VAL A 425 12.58 -21.28 5.14
C VAL A 425 12.07 -22.70 5.39
N ASP A 426 12.40 -23.29 6.55
CA ASP A 426 11.97 -24.66 6.92
C ASP A 426 10.48 -24.74 7.32
N SER A 427 9.83 -23.62 7.64
CA SER A 427 8.40 -23.57 8.04
C SER A 427 7.46 -23.21 6.88
N MET A 428 7.98 -22.90 5.70
CA MET A 428 7.21 -22.52 4.51
C MET A 428 6.88 -23.74 3.63
N PRO A 429 5.71 -23.78 2.96
CA PRO A 429 5.44 -24.82 1.96
C PRO A 429 6.49 -24.71 0.85
N ALA A 430 7.16 -25.80 0.58
CA ALA A 430 8.11 -25.93 -0.51
C ALA A 430 7.45 -25.51 -1.83
N GLU A 431 8.15 -24.64 -2.55
CA GLU A 431 7.89 -24.18 -3.91
C GLU A 431 6.74 -23.18 -4.11
N LEU A 432 7.13 -21.99 -4.59
CA LEU A 432 6.24 -21.14 -5.40
C LEU A 432 5.95 -21.93 -6.68
N PRO A 433 4.72 -22.26 -7.04
CA PRO A 433 4.45 -22.92 -8.30
C PRO A 433 4.82 -22.00 -9.46
N ALA A 434 5.44 -22.59 -10.48
CA ALA A 434 5.73 -22.00 -11.77
C ALA A 434 4.44 -21.49 -12.46
#